data_112dade853a13b358bc9a4d818ace2b2
#
_entry.id   112dade853a13b358bc9a4d818ace2b2
#
_cell.length_a   1.000
_cell.length_b   1.000
_cell.length_c   1.000
_cell.angle_alpha   90.00
_cell.angle_beta   90.00
_cell.angle_gamma   90.00
#
_symmetry.space_group_name_H-M   'P 1'
#
loop_
_entity.id
_entity.type
_entity.pdbx_description
1 polymer ?
#
loop_
_entity_poly.entity_id
_entity_poly.type
_entity_poly.pdbx_seq_one_letter_code
_entity_poly.pdbx_strand_id
1 'polypeptide(L)'
;MKLVPTNIGQKSFLFLGIVILFLNPFEKVVSHGTWDEQIQNKRAIKFPDTEYYKTLTLDPHTHSVFSDGHVWPSIRVAEAQRDGLDALAITEHLEYQPHRADILHPDRNRAFEEAKIAAMRSNLIVIHGSEIT
;
A
#
# COMPACT_ATOMS: atom_id res chain seq x y z
N MET A 1 -17.88 74.25 1.52
CA MET A 1 -16.86 73.22 1.22
C MET A 1 -17.14 72.06 2.16
N LYS A 2 -17.82 71.01 1.64
CA LYS A 2 -18.21 69.82 2.45
C LYS A 2 -17.17 68.70 2.22
N LEU A 3 -16.53 68.27 3.29
CA LEU A 3 -15.61 67.11 3.27
C LEU A 3 -16.44 65.81 3.29
N VAL A 4 -16.18 64.95 2.34
CA VAL A 4 -16.76 63.61 2.25
C VAL A 4 -15.87 62.65 3.06
N PRO A 5 -16.38 61.85 3.99
CA PRO A 5 -15.60 60.86 4.70
C PRO A 5 -15.33 59.65 3.79
N THR A 6 -14.07 59.33 3.55
CA THR A 6 -13.65 58.14 2.84
C THR A 6 -13.79 56.92 3.77
N ASN A 7 -14.63 56.00 3.36
CA ASN A 7 -14.93 54.75 4.07
C ASN A 7 -13.82 53.71 3.82
N ILE A 8 -12.76 53.74 4.63
CA ILE A 8 -11.59 52.85 4.54
C ILE A 8 -11.76 51.53 5.35
N GLY A 9 -12.86 51.46 6.18
CA GLY A 9 -12.98 50.35 7.16
C GLY A 9 -13.49 49.01 6.62
N GLN A 10 -14.15 48.98 5.47
CA GLN A 10 -14.87 47.75 5.05
C GLN A 10 -14.11 46.81 4.15
N LYS A 11 -13.03 47.23 3.51
CA LYS A 11 -12.25 46.36 2.60
C LYS A 11 -11.19 45.52 3.31
N SER A 12 -10.72 45.93 4.47
CA SER A 12 -9.67 45.23 5.22
C SER A 12 -10.17 43.97 5.94
N PHE A 13 -11.43 43.92 6.34
CA PHE A 13 -12.00 42.74 7.03
C PHE A 13 -12.26 41.55 6.07
N LEU A 14 -12.61 41.84 4.82
CA LEU A 14 -12.84 40.78 3.83
C LEU A 14 -11.55 40.07 3.43
N PHE A 15 -10.44 40.80 3.39
CA PHE A 15 -9.12 40.23 3.06
C PHE A 15 -8.53 39.35 4.17
N LEU A 16 -8.80 39.72 5.43
CA LEU A 16 -8.34 38.93 6.58
C LEU A 16 -9.10 37.61 6.70
N GLY A 17 -10.40 37.58 6.37
CA GLY A 17 -11.22 36.38 6.36
C GLY A 17 -10.75 35.33 5.29
N ILE A 18 -10.35 35.84 4.12
CA ILE A 18 -9.86 34.98 3.03
C ILE A 18 -8.49 34.38 3.35
N VAL A 19 -7.59 35.13 3.99
CA VAL A 19 -6.27 34.64 4.39
C VAL A 19 -6.36 33.56 5.48
N ILE A 20 -7.31 33.69 6.41
CA ILE A 20 -7.54 32.68 7.47
C ILE A 20 -8.10 31.37 6.88
N LEU A 21 -8.89 31.42 5.82
CA LEU A 21 -9.42 30.25 5.14
C LEU A 21 -8.32 29.45 4.41
N PHE A 22 -7.24 30.10 3.97
CA PHE A 22 -6.09 29.44 3.32
C PHE A 22 -5.01 28.97 4.30
N LEU A 23 -5.04 29.39 5.56
CA LEU A 23 -4.08 29.00 6.60
C LEU A 23 -4.58 27.86 7.50
N ASN A 24 -5.81 27.38 7.30
CA ASN A 24 -6.22 26.14 7.94
C ASN A 24 -5.42 25.00 7.32
N PRO A 25 -4.56 24.30 8.08
CA PRO A 25 -3.96 23.07 7.58
C PRO A 25 -5.14 22.16 7.24
N PHE A 26 -5.24 21.74 6.00
CA PHE A 26 -6.12 20.64 5.63
C PHE A 26 -5.75 19.48 6.56
N GLU A 27 -6.55 19.23 7.58
CA GLU A 27 -6.46 17.96 8.29
C GLU A 27 -6.63 16.89 7.23
N LYS A 28 -5.59 16.06 7.08
CA LYS A 28 -5.66 14.90 6.22
C LYS A 28 -6.84 14.09 6.71
N VAL A 29 -7.93 14.09 5.93
CA VAL A 29 -9.02 13.14 6.16
C VAL A 29 -8.40 11.76 5.91
N VAL A 30 -7.94 11.13 6.97
CA VAL A 30 -7.49 9.75 6.96
C VAL A 30 -8.75 8.89 6.93
N SER A 31 -9.22 8.64 5.73
CA SER A 31 -10.29 7.68 5.48
C SER A 31 -9.68 6.28 5.52
N HIS A 32 -10.02 5.55 6.56
CA HIS A 32 -9.62 4.16 6.82
C HIS A 32 -8.13 3.94 7.09
N GLY A 33 -7.81 3.09 8.09
CA GLY A 33 -6.46 2.84 8.59
C GLY A 33 -5.43 2.75 7.48
N THR A 34 -4.43 3.61 7.55
CA THR A 34 -3.35 3.62 6.58
C THR A 34 -2.57 2.31 6.70
N TRP A 35 -2.11 1.76 5.59
CA TRP A 35 -1.24 0.59 5.52
C TRP A 35 -0.06 0.64 6.52
N ASP A 36 0.36 1.84 6.92
CA ASP A 36 1.44 2.08 7.88
C ASP A 36 1.12 1.58 9.30
N GLU A 37 -0.15 1.58 9.73
CA GLU A 37 -0.52 1.08 11.07
C GLU A 37 -0.44 -0.45 11.16
N GLN A 38 -0.67 -1.17 10.07
CA GLN A 38 -0.57 -2.64 10.05
C GLN A 38 0.89 -3.12 10.09
N ILE A 39 1.84 -2.31 9.62
CA ILE A 39 3.27 -2.64 9.62
C ILE A 39 3.90 -2.43 11.00
N GLN A 40 3.27 -1.68 11.91
CA GLN A 40 3.85 -1.35 13.22
C GLN A 40 4.00 -2.57 14.16
N ASN A 41 3.24 -3.63 13.95
CA ASN A 41 3.36 -4.89 14.70
C ASN A 41 4.27 -5.89 13.99
N LYS A 42 5.51 -5.50 13.69
CA LYS A 42 6.49 -6.38 13.05
C LYS A 42 6.78 -7.60 13.91
N ARG A 43 6.40 -8.76 13.43
CA ARG A 43 6.89 -10.04 13.91
C ARG A 43 8.14 -10.38 13.12
N ALA A 44 9.28 -10.42 13.77
CA ALA A 44 10.52 -10.80 13.09
C ALA A 44 10.74 -12.31 13.21
N ILE A 45 10.48 -13.03 12.13
CA ILE A 45 10.95 -14.41 11.99
C ILE A 45 12.43 -14.33 11.63
N LYS A 46 13.31 -14.74 12.54
CA LYS A 46 14.76 -14.70 12.31
C LYS A 46 15.37 -16.05 12.65
N PHE A 47 16.15 -16.55 11.73
CA PHE A 47 17.02 -17.71 11.93
C PHE A 47 18.49 -17.25 11.93
N PRO A 48 19.37 -17.92 12.69
CA PRO A 48 20.79 -17.57 12.71
C PRO A 48 21.42 -17.84 11.33
N ASP A 49 22.36 -16.97 10.97
CA ASP A 49 23.23 -17.22 9.82
C ASP A 49 24.15 -18.41 10.10
N THR A 50 24.60 -19.09 9.05
CA THR A 50 25.66 -20.10 9.15
C THR A 50 27.02 -19.42 9.04
N GLU A 51 28.11 -20.19 9.26
CA GLU A 51 29.48 -19.65 9.18
C GLU A 51 29.79 -18.98 7.84
N TYR A 52 29.20 -19.48 6.73
CA TYR A 52 29.52 -19.02 5.37
C TYR A 52 28.33 -18.45 4.61
N TYR A 53 27.10 -18.55 5.12
CA TYR A 53 25.89 -18.17 4.40
C TYR A 53 24.94 -17.38 5.27
N LYS A 54 24.33 -16.38 4.64
CA LYS A 54 23.23 -15.62 5.21
C LYS A 54 21.93 -16.42 5.09
N THR A 55 21.19 -16.54 6.19
CA THR A 55 19.88 -17.18 6.19
C THR A 55 18.83 -16.20 5.72
N LEU A 56 18.02 -16.61 4.75
CA LEU A 56 16.86 -15.87 4.25
C LEU A 56 15.57 -16.58 4.64
N THR A 57 14.57 -15.80 5.03
CA THR A 57 13.23 -16.30 5.33
C THR A 57 12.32 -16.04 4.13
N LEU A 58 11.74 -17.10 3.60
CA LEU A 58 10.94 -17.06 2.37
C LEU A 58 9.60 -17.75 2.59
N ASP A 59 8.52 -17.14 2.08
CA ASP A 59 7.28 -17.84 1.77
C ASP A 59 7.28 -18.18 0.27
N PRO A 60 7.46 -19.48 -0.10
CA PRO A 60 7.63 -19.90 -1.49
C PRO A 60 6.31 -20.11 -2.23
N HIS A 61 5.15 -20.00 -1.55
CA HIS A 61 3.87 -20.39 -2.12
C HIS A 61 2.72 -19.56 -1.56
N THR A 62 2.24 -18.59 -2.35
CA THR A 62 1.10 -17.76 -1.93
C THR A 62 0.13 -17.52 -3.08
N HIS A 63 -1.15 -17.42 -2.71
CA HIS A 63 -2.25 -17.13 -3.61
C HIS A 63 -2.96 -15.84 -3.21
N SER A 64 -3.55 -15.20 -4.18
CA SER A 64 -4.36 -14.01 -4.01
C SER A 64 -5.75 -14.18 -4.64
N VAL A 65 -6.52 -13.10 -4.68
CA VAL A 65 -7.84 -13.09 -5.35
C VAL A 65 -7.76 -13.35 -6.87
N PHE A 66 -6.56 -13.42 -7.44
CA PHE A 66 -6.36 -13.77 -8.86
C PHE A 66 -6.38 -15.29 -9.13
N SER A 67 -6.38 -16.11 -8.07
CA SER A 67 -6.75 -17.51 -8.11
C SER A 67 -7.72 -17.84 -6.97
N ASP A 68 -7.39 -18.69 -6.05
CA ASP A 68 -8.27 -19.13 -4.96
C ASP A 68 -7.99 -18.46 -3.60
N GLY A 69 -7.03 -17.54 -3.55
CA GLY A 69 -6.78 -16.73 -2.37
C GLY A 69 -7.88 -15.68 -2.14
N HIS A 70 -7.93 -15.12 -0.93
CA HIS A 70 -9.01 -14.24 -0.48
C HIS A 70 -8.57 -12.78 -0.29
N VAL A 71 -7.31 -12.46 -0.56
CA VAL A 71 -6.76 -11.12 -0.40
C VAL A 71 -6.02 -10.66 -1.65
N TRP A 72 -5.89 -9.35 -1.81
CA TRP A 72 -5.13 -8.77 -2.90
C TRP A 72 -3.62 -9.03 -2.74
N PRO A 73 -2.84 -9.07 -3.85
CA PRO A 73 -1.39 -9.24 -3.80
C PRO A 73 -0.67 -8.25 -2.88
N SER A 74 -1.16 -7.00 -2.84
CA SER A 74 -0.64 -5.96 -1.95
C SER A 74 -0.79 -6.32 -0.45
N ILE A 75 -1.85 -7.05 -0.08
CA ILE A 75 -2.03 -7.55 1.29
C ILE A 75 -1.00 -8.64 1.60
N ARG A 76 -0.74 -9.58 0.67
CA ARG A 76 0.30 -10.60 0.83
C ARG A 76 1.66 -9.97 1.06
N VAL A 77 1.98 -8.90 0.32
CA VAL A 77 3.20 -8.12 0.53
C VAL A 77 3.23 -7.49 1.92
N ALA A 78 2.14 -6.88 2.38
CA ALA A 78 2.07 -6.29 3.71
C ALA A 78 2.21 -7.34 4.83
N GLU A 79 1.62 -8.53 4.67
CA GLU A 79 1.78 -9.67 5.58
C GLU A 79 3.24 -10.12 5.65
N ALA A 80 3.89 -10.31 4.50
CA ALA A 80 5.30 -10.70 4.41
C ALA A 80 6.23 -9.67 5.08
N GLN A 81 5.98 -8.38 4.85
CA GLN A 81 6.75 -7.29 5.49
C GLN A 81 6.54 -7.24 7.00
N ARG A 82 5.29 -7.42 7.47
CA ARG A 82 4.96 -7.48 8.90
C ARG A 82 5.68 -8.64 9.59
N ASP A 83 5.71 -9.80 8.94
CA ASP A 83 6.31 -11.01 9.49
C ASP A 83 7.84 -11.05 9.29
N GLY A 84 8.41 -10.06 8.59
CA GLY A 84 9.85 -9.88 8.43
C GLY A 84 10.47 -10.85 7.43
N LEU A 85 9.71 -11.28 6.42
CA LEU A 85 10.23 -12.13 5.36
C LEU A 85 11.21 -11.38 4.46
N ASP A 86 12.21 -12.07 3.95
CA ASP A 86 13.15 -11.55 2.94
C ASP A 86 12.59 -11.71 1.52
N ALA A 87 11.77 -12.74 1.28
CA ALA A 87 11.17 -12.99 -0.03
C ALA A 87 9.76 -13.58 0.08
N LEU A 88 8.96 -13.35 -0.97
CA LEU A 88 7.60 -13.83 -1.15
C LEU A 88 7.40 -14.28 -2.59
N ALA A 89 6.94 -15.52 -2.81
CA ALA A 89 6.54 -15.96 -4.13
C ALA A 89 5.04 -15.79 -4.36
N ILE A 90 4.68 -15.21 -5.50
CA ILE A 90 3.29 -15.14 -6.00
C ILE A 90 3.11 -16.31 -6.96
N THR A 91 2.29 -17.29 -6.59
CA THR A 91 2.15 -18.58 -7.26
C THR A 91 0.70 -18.91 -7.59
N GLU A 92 0.01 -17.98 -8.25
CA GLU A 92 -1.39 -18.14 -8.63
C GLU A 92 -1.60 -19.41 -9.47
N HIS A 93 -2.75 -20.08 -9.28
CA HIS A 93 -3.17 -21.14 -10.18
C HIS A 93 -3.37 -20.64 -11.61
N LEU A 94 -2.90 -21.37 -12.59
CA LEU A 94 -3.13 -21.06 -14.00
C LEU A 94 -4.54 -21.45 -14.47
N GLU A 95 -5.03 -22.59 -14.03
CA GLU A 95 -6.30 -23.18 -14.47
C GLU A 95 -7.46 -22.91 -13.51
N TYR A 96 -7.19 -22.78 -12.20
CA TYR A 96 -8.22 -22.62 -11.17
C TYR A 96 -8.35 -21.17 -10.72
N GLN A 97 -9.44 -20.51 -11.08
CA GLN A 97 -9.70 -19.09 -10.81
C GLN A 97 -11.15 -18.86 -10.44
N PRO A 98 -11.53 -19.21 -9.20
CA PRO A 98 -12.92 -19.12 -8.75
C PRO A 98 -13.49 -17.70 -8.78
N HIS A 99 -12.64 -16.66 -8.66
CA HIS A 99 -13.05 -15.25 -8.64
C HIS A 99 -13.07 -14.59 -10.04
N ARG A 100 -12.84 -15.34 -11.12
CA ARG A 100 -12.70 -14.79 -12.48
C ARG A 100 -13.92 -14.01 -12.96
N ALA A 101 -15.11 -14.36 -12.49
CA ALA A 101 -16.34 -13.66 -12.86
C ALA A 101 -16.37 -12.22 -12.30
N ASP A 102 -15.81 -12.01 -11.12
CA ASP A 102 -15.84 -10.73 -10.41
C ASP A 102 -14.55 -9.93 -10.63
N ILE A 103 -13.42 -10.62 -10.85
CA ILE A 103 -12.11 -10.02 -11.02
C ILE A 103 -11.58 -10.34 -12.41
N LEU A 104 -11.75 -9.38 -13.32
CA LEU A 104 -11.23 -9.50 -14.67
C LEU A 104 -9.71 -9.26 -14.69
N HIS A 105 -8.96 -10.31 -15.06
CA HIS A 105 -7.51 -10.22 -15.22
C HIS A 105 -7.06 -11.09 -16.42
N PRO A 106 -7.14 -10.57 -17.63
CA PRO A 106 -6.69 -11.28 -18.82
C PRO A 106 -5.18 -11.56 -18.83
N ASP A 107 -4.41 -10.71 -18.16
CA ASP A 107 -2.97 -10.88 -17.98
C ASP A 107 -2.68 -11.70 -16.71
N ARG A 108 -2.08 -12.88 -16.89
CA ARG A 108 -1.71 -13.80 -15.82
C ARG A 108 -0.59 -13.27 -14.92
N ASN A 109 0.19 -12.31 -15.40
CA ASN A 109 1.26 -11.69 -14.61
C ASN A 109 0.75 -10.60 -13.66
N ARG A 110 -0.52 -10.22 -13.77
CA ARG A 110 -1.07 -9.09 -13.02
C ARG A 110 -0.87 -9.21 -11.51
N ALA A 111 -1.08 -10.39 -10.93
CA ALA A 111 -0.87 -10.62 -9.49
C ALA A 111 0.57 -10.30 -9.07
N PHE A 112 1.55 -10.80 -9.84
CA PHE A 112 2.95 -10.53 -9.61
C PHE A 112 3.30 -9.05 -9.77
N GLU A 113 2.82 -8.38 -10.82
CA GLU A 113 3.11 -6.97 -11.05
C GLU A 113 2.51 -6.08 -9.94
N GLU A 114 1.30 -6.37 -9.46
CA GLU A 114 0.70 -5.67 -8.32
C GLU A 114 1.48 -5.89 -7.01
N ALA A 115 1.93 -7.12 -6.74
CA ALA A 115 2.78 -7.42 -5.60
C ALA A 115 4.12 -6.68 -5.68
N LYS A 116 4.75 -6.67 -6.85
CA LYS A 116 6.00 -5.97 -7.11
C LYS A 116 5.89 -4.46 -6.89
N ILE A 117 4.79 -3.86 -7.36
CA ILE A 117 4.50 -2.44 -7.11
C ILE A 117 4.35 -2.18 -5.61
N ALA A 118 3.61 -3.03 -4.89
CA ALA A 118 3.43 -2.89 -3.45
C ALA A 118 4.75 -3.01 -2.67
N ALA A 119 5.68 -3.83 -3.14
CA ALA A 119 6.98 -4.07 -2.51
C ALA A 119 8.05 -3.02 -2.84
N MET A 120 7.82 -2.10 -3.81
CA MET A 120 8.85 -1.19 -4.35
C MET A 120 9.59 -0.33 -3.32
N ARG A 121 8.96 -0.05 -2.16
CA ARG A 121 9.55 0.76 -1.08
C ARG A 121 10.11 -0.07 0.07
N SER A 122 10.32 -1.35 -0.14
CA SER A 122 10.84 -2.28 0.85
C SER A 122 12.01 -3.09 0.30
N ASN A 123 12.65 -3.87 1.16
CA ASN A 123 13.69 -4.82 0.76
C ASN A 123 13.12 -6.21 0.45
N LEU A 124 11.79 -6.38 0.43
CA LEU A 124 11.15 -7.65 0.14
C LEU A 124 11.36 -8.02 -1.33
N ILE A 125 11.90 -9.21 -1.55
CA ILE A 125 12.05 -9.79 -2.89
C ILE A 125 10.73 -10.45 -3.28
N VAL A 126 10.10 -10.01 -4.38
CA VAL A 126 8.92 -10.68 -4.93
C VAL A 126 9.34 -11.62 -6.05
N ILE A 127 9.00 -12.89 -5.89
CA ILE A 127 9.32 -13.96 -6.83
C ILE A 127 8.10 -14.27 -7.68
N HIS A 128 8.31 -14.37 -8.99
CA HIS A 128 7.28 -14.76 -9.94
C HIS A 128 7.21 -16.28 -10.07
N GLY A 129 6.06 -16.85 -9.80
CA GLY A 129 5.78 -18.27 -9.92
C GLY A 129 4.37 -18.54 -10.41
N SER A 130 4.00 -19.81 -10.46
CA SER A 130 2.64 -20.26 -10.73
C SER A 130 2.45 -21.68 -10.21
N GLU A 131 1.22 -22.04 -9.91
CA GLU A 131 0.82 -23.39 -9.57
C GLU A 131 0.02 -24.00 -10.73
N ILE A 132 0.30 -25.29 -10.99
CA ILE A 132 -0.45 -26.14 -11.92
C ILE A 132 -0.85 -27.39 -11.14
N THR A 133 -2.15 -27.66 -11.05
CA THR A 133 -2.73 -28.81 -10.32
C THR A 133 -3.53 -29.72 -11.22
#